data_3702cdb073242cc236b4afae27ffd2be
#
_entry.id   3702cdb073242cc236b4afae27ffd2be
#
_cell.length_a   1.000
_cell.length_b   1.000
_cell.length_c   1.000
_cell.angle_alpha   90.00
_cell.angle_beta   90.00
_cell.angle_gamma   90.00
#
_symmetry.space_group_name_H-M   'P 1'
#
loop_
_entity.id
_entity.type
_entity.pdbx_description
1 polymer ?
#
loop_
_entity_poly.entity_id
_entity_poly.type
_entity_poly.pdbx_seq_one_letter_code
_entity_poly.pdbx_strand_id
1 'polypeptide(L)'
;MLAALYGDPRVMRFITLQPPSLAKVESEILPEYLREYRELPDGLGSFAAIERETGQMAGRFSLKPANSYGLTGGTELSYRLYPAFWGRGLATEGSRALIASAFGRLHLDRVVATTMADNIGSRRVLEKCGLRRVGTFYYPDADLMPGAEHGDVVYEWTRSDWTRLVNPAETEDRRPGHRS
;
A
#
# COMPACT_ATOMS: atom_id res chain seq x y z
N MET A 1 18.77 -3.48 9.58
CA MET A 1 17.68 -2.50 9.42
C MET A 1 16.35 -3.20 9.15
N LEU A 2 16.17 -3.94 8.06
CA LEU A 2 14.88 -4.60 7.74
C LEU A 2 14.37 -5.49 8.90
N ALA A 3 15.24 -6.30 9.50
CA ALA A 3 14.89 -7.13 10.66
C ALA A 3 14.33 -6.34 11.86
N ALA A 4 14.85 -5.15 12.13
CA ALA A 4 14.33 -4.30 13.21
C ALA A 4 12.92 -3.74 12.87
N LEU A 5 12.64 -3.46 11.59
CA LEU A 5 11.29 -3.04 11.16
C LEU A 5 10.28 -4.17 11.32
N TYR A 6 10.64 -5.39 10.92
CA TYR A 6 9.76 -6.56 11.01
C TYR A 6 9.70 -7.17 12.41
N GLY A 7 10.72 -6.96 13.23
CA GLY A 7 10.76 -7.41 14.62
C GLY A 7 10.03 -6.50 15.61
N ASP A 8 9.62 -5.30 15.21
CA ASP A 8 8.90 -4.38 16.10
C ASP A 8 7.42 -4.76 16.21
N PRO A 9 6.94 -5.19 17.40
CA PRO A 9 5.54 -5.61 17.57
C PRO A 9 4.54 -4.50 17.25
N ARG A 10 4.91 -3.22 17.43
CA ARG A 10 4.03 -2.09 17.13
C ARG A 10 3.80 -1.96 15.62
N VAL A 11 4.83 -2.22 14.82
CA VAL A 11 4.76 -2.22 13.35
C VAL A 11 3.95 -3.41 12.86
N MET A 12 4.13 -4.58 13.48
CA MET A 12 3.53 -5.84 13.07
C MET A 12 2.14 -6.08 13.64
N ARG A 13 1.66 -5.23 14.56
CA ARG A 13 0.41 -5.39 15.30
C ARG A 13 -0.82 -5.74 14.45
N PHE A 14 -0.90 -5.22 13.22
CA PHE A 14 -2.02 -5.42 12.30
C PHE A 14 -1.63 -6.31 11.11
N ILE A 15 -0.57 -7.12 11.23
CA ILE A 15 -0.02 -7.90 10.13
C ILE A 15 0.17 -9.38 10.53
N THR A 16 0.62 -9.63 11.75
CA THR A 16 0.87 -10.98 12.26
C THR A 16 0.84 -11.02 13.78
N LEU A 17 0.40 -12.15 14.32
CA LEU A 17 0.44 -12.41 15.77
C LEU A 17 1.87 -12.44 16.31
N GLN A 18 2.80 -12.99 15.54
CA GLN A 18 4.19 -13.11 15.92
C GLN A 18 5.09 -12.45 14.88
N PRO A 19 5.84 -11.41 15.24
CA PRO A 19 6.85 -10.85 14.38
C PRO A 19 7.84 -11.94 13.92
N PRO A 20 8.30 -11.91 12.64
CA PRO A 20 9.25 -12.88 12.15
C PRO A 20 10.58 -12.75 12.89
N SER A 21 11.25 -13.88 13.12
CA SER A 21 12.60 -13.90 13.67
C SER A 21 13.62 -13.26 12.71
N LEU A 22 14.76 -12.85 13.23
CA LEU A 22 15.87 -12.37 12.39
C LEU A 22 16.24 -13.39 11.30
N ALA A 23 16.36 -14.66 11.66
CA ALA A 23 16.65 -15.73 10.72
C ALA A 23 15.62 -15.80 9.58
N LYS A 24 14.32 -15.67 9.88
CA LYS A 24 13.26 -15.65 8.87
C LYS A 24 13.35 -14.41 7.96
N VAL A 25 13.68 -13.25 8.52
CA VAL A 25 13.88 -12.03 7.71
C VAL A 25 15.04 -12.21 6.74
N GLU A 26 16.13 -12.83 7.17
CA GLU A 26 17.35 -13.05 6.36
C GLU A 26 17.17 -14.16 5.33
N SER A 27 16.50 -15.26 5.70
CA SER A 27 16.37 -16.44 4.82
C SER A 27 15.18 -16.40 3.86
N GLU A 28 14.15 -15.65 4.16
CA GLU A 28 12.91 -15.62 3.36
C GLU A 28 12.58 -14.22 2.83
N ILE A 29 12.44 -13.23 3.73
CA ILE A 29 11.90 -11.91 3.37
C ILE A 29 12.88 -11.11 2.51
N LEU A 30 14.15 -11.05 2.90
CA LEU A 30 15.15 -10.30 2.13
C LEU A 30 15.43 -10.95 0.76
N PRO A 31 15.60 -12.28 0.64
CA PRO A 31 15.72 -12.94 -0.66
C PRO A 31 14.51 -12.71 -1.58
N GLU A 32 13.28 -12.68 -1.02
CA GLU A 32 12.07 -12.36 -1.79
C GLU A 32 12.16 -10.95 -2.39
N TYR A 33 12.55 -9.95 -1.61
CA TYR A 33 12.70 -8.57 -2.11
C TYR A 33 13.79 -8.45 -3.19
N LEU A 34 14.89 -9.18 -3.03
CA LEU A 34 15.96 -9.22 -4.03
C LEU A 34 15.51 -9.92 -5.32
N ARG A 35 14.64 -10.93 -5.21
CA ARG A 35 14.01 -11.58 -6.36
C ARG A 35 13.04 -10.63 -7.06
N GLU A 36 12.15 -9.97 -6.32
CA GLU A 36 11.21 -8.97 -6.85
C GLU A 36 11.93 -7.88 -7.65
N TYR A 37 13.04 -7.38 -7.12
CA TYR A 37 13.86 -6.37 -7.79
C TYR A 37 14.40 -6.82 -9.15
N ARG A 38 14.61 -8.13 -9.34
CA ARG A 38 15.12 -8.71 -10.60
C ARG A 38 14.03 -9.14 -11.58
N GLU A 39 12.89 -9.56 -11.05
CA GLU A 39 11.82 -10.22 -11.82
C GLU A 39 10.64 -9.32 -12.14
N LEU A 40 10.36 -8.32 -11.29
CA LEU A 40 9.26 -7.40 -11.55
C LEU A 40 9.68 -6.31 -12.54
N PRO A 41 8.73 -5.80 -13.34
CA PRO A 41 8.96 -4.66 -14.20
C PRO A 41 9.48 -3.43 -13.43
N ASP A 42 10.28 -2.61 -14.08
CA ASP A 42 10.84 -1.39 -13.49
C ASP A 42 9.76 -0.50 -12.88
N GLY A 43 9.95 -0.15 -11.62
CA GLY A 43 9.03 0.67 -10.84
C GLY A 43 7.99 -0.11 -10.04
N LEU A 44 7.99 -1.46 -10.16
CA LEU A 44 7.30 -2.37 -9.24
C LEU A 44 8.29 -3.01 -8.27
N GLY A 45 7.79 -3.47 -7.12
CA GLY A 45 8.60 -4.14 -6.10
C GLY A 45 8.55 -3.44 -4.75
N SER A 46 9.58 -3.69 -3.95
CA SER A 46 9.75 -3.14 -2.59
C SER A 46 10.84 -2.06 -2.57
N PHE A 47 10.55 -0.92 -1.97
CA PHE A 47 11.42 0.28 -1.94
C PHE A 47 11.76 0.65 -0.49
N ALA A 48 13.03 0.88 -0.20
CA ALA A 48 13.43 1.50 1.06
C ALA A 48 13.06 2.99 1.05
N ALA A 49 12.42 3.44 2.13
CA ALA A 49 12.16 4.86 2.36
C ALA A 49 13.30 5.46 3.17
N ILE A 50 14.03 6.38 2.59
CA ILE A 50 15.14 7.09 3.25
C ILE A 50 14.71 8.54 3.50
N GLU A 51 14.81 8.98 4.76
CA GLU A 51 14.60 10.37 5.12
C GLU A 51 15.74 11.22 4.55
N ARG A 52 15.40 12.26 3.81
CA ARG A 52 16.40 13.09 3.10
C ARG A 52 17.34 13.86 4.04
N GLU A 53 16.80 14.35 5.15
CA GLU A 53 17.56 15.20 6.07
C GLU A 53 18.62 14.42 6.85
N THR A 54 18.30 13.19 7.25
CA THR A 54 19.17 12.40 8.14
C THR A 54 19.86 11.23 7.44
N GLY A 55 19.40 10.86 6.24
CA GLY A 55 19.84 9.63 5.56
C GLY A 55 19.35 8.35 6.24
N GLN A 56 18.49 8.44 7.25
CA GLN A 56 18.00 7.28 7.98
C GLN A 56 16.90 6.55 7.19
N MET A 57 16.87 5.24 7.30
CA MET A 57 15.78 4.43 6.78
C MET A 57 14.52 4.65 7.63
N ALA A 58 13.53 5.30 7.05
CA ALA A 58 12.23 5.52 7.69
C ALA A 58 11.32 4.28 7.64
N GLY A 59 11.56 3.37 6.70
CA GLY A 59 10.77 2.16 6.52
C GLY A 59 10.82 1.65 5.10
N ARG A 60 9.73 0.99 4.68
CA ARG A 60 9.58 0.51 3.30
C ARG A 60 8.19 0.83 2.74
N PHE A 61 8.14 0.94 1.42
CA PHE A 61 6.92 0.92 0.62
C PHE A 61 6.99 -0.22 -0.39
N SER A 62 5.86 -0.65 -0.93
CA SER A 62 5.85 -1.53 -2.09
C SER A 62 4.68 -1.21 -3.01
N LEU A 63 4.90 -1.50 -4.29
CA LEU A 63 3.92 -1.47 -5.35
C LEU A 63 4.10 -2.75 -6.16
N LYS A 64 3.17 -3.71 -6.03
CA LYS A 64 3.31 -5.07 -6.59
C LYS A 64 2.00 -5.54 -7.21
N PRO A 65 2.02 -6.50 -8.15
CA PRO A 65 0.79 -7.16 -8.60
C PRO A 65 -0.04 -7.65 -7.42
N ALA A 66 -1.33 -7.35 -7.42
CA ALA A 66 -2.25 -7.73 -6.36
C ALA A 66 -2.64 -9.21 -6.54
N ASN A 67 -2.04 -10.10 -5.76
CA ASN A 67 -2.27 -11.53 -5.83
C ASN A 67 -2.84 -12.12 -4.52
N SER A 68 -3.16 -11.28 -3.54
CA SER A 68 -3.62 -11.70 -2.21
C SER A 68 -5.09 -11.34 -1.95
N TYR A 69 -5.72 -12.11 -1.06
CA TYR A 69 -7.02 -11.79 -0.45
C TYR A 69 -8.19 -11.54 -1.41
N GLY A 70 -8.29 -12.32 -2.48
CA GLY A 70 -9.36 -12.14 -3.47
C GLY A 70 -9.25 -10.86 -4.30
N LEU A 71 -8.16 -10.13 -4.17
CA LEU A 71 -7.81 -9.02 -5.04
C LEU A 71 -7.30 -9.57 -6.37
N THR A 72 -8.19 -9.78 -7.31
CA THR A 72 -7.82 -10.19 -8.66
C THR A 72 -7.58 -8.95 -9.52
N GLY A 73 -6.38 -8.85 -10.04
CA GLY A 73 -5.96 -7.74 -10.91
C GLY A 73 -5.68 -6.44 -10.15
N GLY A 74 -4.92 -5.56 -10.79
CA GLY A 74 -4.43 -4.31 -10.20
C GLY A 74 -3.09 -4.46 -9.51
N THR A 75 -2.66 -3.41 -8.87
CA THR A 75 -1.37 -3.31 -8.18
C THR A 75 -1.57 -2.89 -6.73
N GLU A 76 -1.04 -3.68 -5.81
CA GLU A 76 -1.18 -3.44 -4.38
C GLU A 76 -0.11 -2.47 -3.88
N LEU A 77 -0.57 -1.42 -3.20
CA LEU A 77 0.25 -0.49 -2.44
C LEU A 77 0.33 -0.96 -0.99
N SER A 78 1.53 -1.12 -0.46
CA SER A 78 1.71 -1.33 0.98
C SER A 78 2.89 -0.52 1.53
N TYR A 79 2.90 -0.30 2.84
CA TYR A 79 3.98 0.40 3.53
C TYR A 79 4.11 -0.07 4.98
N ARG A 80 5.33 0.05 5.51
CA ARG A 80 5.67 -0.11 6.92
C ARG A 80 6.72 0.91 7.28
N LEU A 81 6.47 1.73 8.30
CA LEU A 81 7.42 2.72 8.80
C LEU A 81 7.79 2.40 10.24
N TYR A 82 9.01 2.70 10.62
CA TYR A 82 9.42 2.68 12.01
C TYR A 82 8.59 3.65 12.85
N PRO A 83 8.27 3.31 14.11
CA PRO A 83 7.47 4.17 14.98
C PRO A 83 8.01 5.60 15.14
N ALA A 84 9.33 5.79 15.10
CA ALA A 84 9.96 7.11 15.17
C ALA A 84 9.57 8.05 14.00
N PHE A 85 9.05 7.49 12.91
CA PHE A 85 8.64 8.23 11.71
C PHE A 85 7.11 8.34 11.57
N TRP A 86 6.34 7.84 12.55
CA TRP A 86 4.88 7.98 12.54
C TRP A 86 4.44 9.40 12.89
N GLY A 87 3.22 9.76 12.49
CA GLY A 87 2.65 11.08 12.78
C GLY A 87 3.22 12.24 11.94
N ARG A 88 4.27 12.00 11.16
CA ARG A 88 5.01 13.01 10.37
C ARG A 88 4.52 13.15 8.93
N GLY A 89 3.47 12.45 8.53
CA GLY A 89 2.93 12.48 7.16
C GLY A 89 3.67 11.64 6.14
N LEU A 90 4.80 11.00 6.48
CA LEU A 90 5.67 10.28 5.55
C LEU A 90 4.98 9.09 4.86
N ALA A 91 4.07 8.39 5.56
CA ALA A 91 3.28 7.32 4.93
C ALA A 91 2.40 7.86 3.79
N THR A 92 1.77 9.03 3.99
CA THR A 92 0.95 9.69 2.97
C THR A 92 1.81 10.20 1.81
N GLU A 93 2.95 10.81 2.11
CA GLU A 93 3.90 11.33 1.11
C GLU A 93 4.41 10.21 0.20
N GLY A 94 4.97 9.14 0.77
CA GLY A 94 5.50 8.02 0.00
C GLY A 94 4.41 7.27 -0.78
N SER A 95 3.22 7.09 -0.19
CA SER A 95 2.08 6.48 -0.90
C SER A 95 1.64 7.32 -2.09
N ARG A 96 1.52 8.64 -1.95
CA ARG A 96 1.18 9.54 -3.07
C ARG A 96 2.23 9.50 -4.18
N ALA A 97 3.51 9.46 -3.85
CA ALA A 97 4.59 9.35 -4.82
C ALA A 97 4.50 8.05 -5.64
N LEU A 98 4.22 6.91 -4.98
CA LEU A 98 4.02 5.64 -5.67
C LEU A 98 2.76 5.62 -6.52
N ILE A 99 1.65 6.18 -6.04
CA ILE A 99 0.40 6.29 -6.81
C ILE A 99 0.59 7.17 -8.05
N ALA A 100 1.27 8.31 -7.91
CA ALA A 100 1.60 9.17 -9.05
C ALA A 100 2.48 8.44 -10.08
N SER A 101 3.46 7.64 -9.62
CA SER A 101 4.26 6.78 -10.49
C SER A 101 3.41 5.69 -11.15
N ALA A 102 2.50 5.05 -10.40
CA ALA A 102 1.62 4.00 -10.89
C ALA A 102 0.77 4.46 -12.07
N PHE A 103 0.09 5.58 -11.94
CA PHE A 103 -0.79 6.08 -13.00
C PHE A 103 -0.06 6.90 -14.05
N GLY A 104 0.90 7.75 -13.66
CA GLY A 104 1.59 8.67 -14.57
C GLY A 104 2.68 8.00 -15.39
N ARG A 105 3.56 7.22 -14.77
CA ARG A 105 4.72 6.62 -15.42
C ARG A 105 4.51 5.18 -15.85
N LEU A 106 3.93 4.35 -14.96
CA LEU A 106 3.75 2.91 -15.21
C LEU A 106 2.45 2.61 -15.97
N HIS A 107 1.59 3.60 -16.11
CA HIS A 107 0.32 3.46 -16.80
C HIS A 107 -0.55 2.31 -16.27
N LEU A 108 -0.53 2.06 -14.96
CA LEU A 108 -1.35 1.05 -14.32
C LEU A 108 -2.83 1.46 -14.29
N ASP A 109 -3.74 0.51 -14.37
CA ASP A 109 -5.17 0.80 -14.42
C ASP A 109 -5.80 0.95 -13.05
N ARG A 110 -5.21 0.28 -12.03
CA ARG A 110 -5.81 0.20 -10.70
C ARG A 110 -4.74 0.02 -9.62
N VAL A 111 -4.81 0.86 -8.58
CA VAL A 111 -4.07 0.69 -7.33
C VAL A 111 -5.04 0.25 -6.24
N VAL A 112 -4.70 -0.79 -5.53
CA VAL A 112 -5.46 -1.35 -4.41
C VAL A 112 -4.62 -1.36 -3.15
N ALA A 113 -5.26 -1.39 -2.00
CA ALA A 113 -4.59 -1.59 -0.71
C ALA A 113 -5.57 -2.27 0.26
N THR A 114 -5.04 -3.11 1.13
CA THR A 114 -5.79 -3.72 2.22
C THR A 114 -5.20 -3.34 3.58
N THR A 115 -6.03 -3.29 4.60
CA THR A 115 -5.60 -3.12 5.98
C THR A 115 -6.71 -3.58 6.92
N MET A 116 -6.35 -4.07 8.10
CA MET A 116 -7.34 -4.40 9.12
C MET A 116 -8.27 -3.21 9.40
N ALA A 117 -9.55 -3.46 9.62
CA ALA A 117 -10.55 -2.43 9.90
C ALA A 117 -10.15 -1.55 11.10
N ASP A 118 -9.51 -2.14 12.10
CA ASP A 118 -9.04 -1.49 13.32
C ASP A 118 -7.75 -0.67 13.13
N ASN A 119 -7.06 -0.81 11.99
CA ASN A 119 -5.88 -0.01 11.69
C ASN A 119 -6.29 1.38 11.17
N ILE A 120 -6.85 2.19 12.06
CA ILE A 120 -7.32 3.55 11.72
C ILE A 120 -6.21 4.42 11.14
N GLY A 121 -4.96 4.21 11.59
CA GLY A 121 -3.80 4.95 11.06
C GLY A 121 -3.60 4.70 9.57
N SER A 122 -3.58 3.43 9.16
CA SER A 122 -3.44 3.05 7.75
C SER A 122 -4.63 3.52 6.92
N ARG A 123 -5.86 3.33 7.41
CA ARG A 123 -7.08 3.77 6.72
C ARG A 123 -7.04 5.26 6.39
N ARG A 124 -6.70 6.11 7.36
CA ARG A 124 -6.56 7.56 7.17
C ARG A 124 -5.48 7.93 6.13
N VAL A 125 -4.39 7.17 6.06
CA VAL A 125 -3.36 7.39 5.03
C VAL A 125 -3.93 7.09 3.65
N LEU A 126 -4.58 5.94 3.45
CA LEU A 126 -5.18 5.55 2.18
C LEU A 126 -6.24 6.56 1.70
N GLU A 127 -7.12 6.98 2.60
CA GLU A 127 -8.14 8.00 2.32
C GLU A 127 -7.51 9.36 1.94
N LYS A 128 -6.47 9.81 2.66
CA LYS A 128 -5.72 11.03 2.30
C LYS A 128 -4.99 10.93 0.95
N CYS A 129 -4.69 9.71 0.51
CA CYS A 129 -4.09 9.47 -0.81
C CYS A 129 -5.13 9.39 -1.94
N GLY A 130 -6.42 9.45 -1.64
CA GLY A 130 -7.51 9.42 -2.63
C GLY A 130 -8.11 8.04 -2.87
N LEU A 131 -7.61 6.99 -2.19
CA LEU A 131 -8.22 5.67 -2.29
C LEU A 131 -9.60 5.65 -1.60
N ARG A 132 -10.55 4.97 -2.22
CA ARG A 132 -11.90 4.79 -1.67
C ARG A 132 -12.08 3.38 -1.16
N ARG A 133 -12.74 3.23 -0.01
CA ARG A 133 -13.14 1.92 0.50
C ARG A 133 -14.17 1.30 -0.45
N VAL A 134 -13.88 0.08 -0.91
CA VAL A 134 -14.73 -0.66 -1.86
C VAL A 134 -15.30 -1.95 -1.27
N GLY A 135 -14.76 -2.42 -0.15
CA GLY A 135 -15.25 -3.64 0.47
C GLY A 135 -14.59 -3.95 1.80
N THR A 136 -14.98 -5.09 2.34
CA THR A 136 -14.35 -5.73 3.50
C THR A 136 -14.21 -7.21 3.21
N PHE A 137 -13.05 -7.76 3.49
CA PHE A 137 -12.76 -9.17 3.38
C PHE A 137 -12.66 -9.81 4.77
N TYR A 138 -13.20 -11.01 4.94
CA TYR A 138 -13.13 -11.78 6.17
C TYR A 138 -12.43 -13.11 5.91
N TYR A 139 -11.49 -13.46 6.77
CA TYR A 139 -10.78 -14.74 6.69
C TYR A 139 -11.64 -15.85 7.32
N PRO A 140 -11.93 -16.95 6.60
CA PRO A 140 -12.90 -17.94 7.07
C PRO A 140 -12.44 -18.76 8.29
N ASP A 141 -11.12 -18.95 8.52
CA ASP A 141 -10.63 -19.96 9.49
C ASP A 141 -9.32 -19.55 10.18
N ALA A 142 -9.09 -18.28 10.45
CA ALA A 142 -7.81 -17.90 11.03
C ALA A 142 -7.84 -17.97 12.56
N ASP A 143 -6.72 -18.41 13.17
CA ASP A 143 -6.31 -17.94 14.49
C ASP A 143 -6.20 -16.44 14.41
N LEU A 144 -7.32 -15.77 14.61
CA LEU A 144 -7.51 -14.38 14.23
C LEU A 144 -6.71 -13.50 15.20
N MET A 145 -5.93 -12.62 14.64
CA MET A 145 -5.36 -11.50 15.41
C MET A 145 -6.50 -10.73 16.07
N PRO A 146 -6.30 -10.16 17.27
CA PRO A 146 -7.27 -9.26 17.88
C PRO A 146 -7.70 -8.16 16.89
N GLY A 147 -9.02 -8.01 16.67
CA GLY A 147 -9.61 -7.10 15.71
C GLY A 147 -9.82 -7.69 14.30
N ALA A 148 -9.35 -8.92 14.02
CA ALA A 148 -9.55 -9.57 12.73
C ALA A 148 -11.02 -9.97 12.50
N GLU A 149 -11.82 -10.08 13.56
CA GLU A 149 -13.28 -10.24 13.49
C GLU A 149 -13.98 -9.08 12.77
N HIS A 150 -13.34 -7.90 12.70
CA HIS A 150 -13.83 -6.74 11.94
C HIS A 150 -13.42 -6.78 10.46
N GLY A 151 -12.61 -7.75 10.07
CA GLY A 151 -12.13 -7.99 8.70
C GLY A 151 -11.04 -7.01 8.23
N ASP A 152 -10.59 -7.24 7.02
CA ASP A 152 -9.69 -6.35 6.30
C ASP A 152 -10.48 -5.48 5.33
N VAL A 153 -10.32 -4.17 5.44
CA VAL A 153 -10.95 -3.21 4.51
C VAL A 153 -10.12 -3.06 3.25
N VAL A 154 -10.81 -3.11 2.11
CA VAL A 154 -10.24 -2.99 0.78
C VAL A 154 -10.44 -1.57 0.28
N TYR A 155 -9.35 -0.97 -0.16
CA TYR A 155 -9.30 0.36 -0.76
C TYR A 155 -8.87 0.26 -2.22
N GLU A 156 -9.38 1.15 -3.05
CA GLU A 156 -9.10 1.19 -4.47
C GLU A 156 -9.01 2.62 -4.99
N TRP A 157 -8.15 2.82 -5.99
CA TRP A 157 -8.16 3.98 -6.87
C TRP A 157 -7.90 3.55 -8.30
N THR A 158 -8.77 3.97 -9.23
CA THR A 158 -8.64 3.65 -10.64
C THR A 158 -7.94 4.77 -11.40
N ARG A 159 -7.35 4.42 -12.55
CA ARG A 159 -6.78 5.42 -13.47
C ARG A 159 -7.82 6.48 -13.85
N SER A 160 -9.06 6.08 -14.14
CA SER A 160 -10.12 7.01 -14.51
C SER A 160 -10.45 8.02 -13.40
N ASP A 161 -10.41 7.58 -12.14
CA ASP A 161 -10.58 8.48 -11.00
C ASP A 161 -9.40 9.44 -10.85
N TRP A 162 -8.18 8.94 -11.03
CA TRP A 162 -6.96 9.75 -10.97
C TRP A 162 -6.91 10.80 -12.09
N THR A 163 -7.24 10.41 -13.34
CA THR A 163 -7.29 11.33 -14.49
C THR A 163 -8.29 12.46 -14.27
N ARG A 164 -9.47 12.14 -13.72
CA ARG A 164 -10.48 13.16 -13.37
C ARG A 164 -9.98 14.17 -12.34
N LEU A 165 -9.15 13.73 -11.41
CA LEU A 165 -8.59 14.61 -10.39
C LEU A 165 -7.48 15.50 -10.94
N VAL A 166 -6.63 14.97 -11.82
CA VAL A 166 -5.44 15.67 -12.35
C VAL A 166 -5.78 16.54 -13.55
N ASN A 167 -6.75 16.13 -14.40
CA ASN A 167 -7.20 16.83 -15.60
C ASN A 167 -8.72 17.07 -15.56
N PRO A 168 -9.23 17.93 -14.69
CA PRO A 168 -10.67 18.17 -14.56
C PRO A 168 -11.32 18.73 -15.84
N ALA A 169 -10.57 19.45 -16.67
CA ALA A 169 -11.06 20.07 -17.89
C ALA A 169 -11.43 19.06 -19.01
N GLU A 170 -10.77 17.90 -19.08
CA GLU A 170 -11.05 16.90 -20.11
C GLU A 170 -12.33 16.09 -19.86
N THR A 171 -12.91 16.20 -18.68
CA THR A 171 -14.11 15.46 -18.28
C THR A 171 -15.43 16.20 -18.56
N GLU A 172 -15.40 17.52 -18.75
CA GLU A 172 -16.60 18.33 -19.03
C GLU A 172 -17.06 18.23 -20.50
N ASP A 173 -16.13 17.96 -21.43
CA ASP A 173 -16.43 17.91 -22.87
C ASP A 173 -17.13 16.60 -23.32
N ARG A 174 -17.30 15.62 -22.45
CA ARG A 174 -17.97 14.35 -22.76
C ARG A 174 -19.42 14.23 -22.29
N ARG A 175 -20.08 15.31 -21.91
CA ARG A 175 -21.53 15.28 -21.69
C ARG A 175 -22.24 15.20 -23.03
N PRO A 176 -23.03 14.13 -23.31
CA PRO A 176 -23.83 14.08 -24.53
C PRO A 176 -24.77 15.26 -24.54
N GLY A 177 -24.61 16.12 -25.55
CA GLY A 177 -25.44 17.29 -25.74
C GLY A 177 -26.92 16.88 -25.76
N HIS A 178 -27.72 17.46 -24.90
CA HIS A 178 -29.17 17.46 -25.03
C HIS A 178 -29.49 18.10 -26.38
N ARG A 179 -29.83 17.27 -27.34
CA ARG A 179 -30.54 17.76 -28.54
C ARG A 179 -31.99 18.07 -28.10
N SER A 180 -32.31 19.32 -28.15
CA SER A 180 -33.68 19.82 -28.15
C SER A 180 -34.44 19.38 -29.39
#